data_79411290c96dd6d6a3f3d1800bb2eea2
#
_entry.id   79411290c96dd6d6a3f3d1800bb2eea2
#
_cell.length_a   1.000
_cell.length_b   1.000
_cell.length_c   1.000
_cell.angle_alpha   90.00
_cell.angle_beta   90.00
_cell.angle_gamma   90.00
#
_symmetry.space_group_name_H-M   'P 1'
#
loop_
_entity.id
_entity.type
_entity.pdbx_description
1 polymer ?
#
loop_
_entity_poly.entity_id
_entity_poly.type
_entity_poly.pdbx_seq_one_letter_code
_entity_poly.pdbx_strand_id
1 'polypeptide(L)'
;MLLPVLFWVFIILRNSVNVPWYDDFDPFPDFLRQWINHASMADRLKLLFQPNNEHRMVIGKLVTLGYFWITGNLNFTFLHIAGACFTLGTLFMFWQSFKSSKINWWYFLPVPFLLFQLQYHLVFLWAICSLQHQPVIFFVSLSMFLLARNRFGWAILAAICATYAMSNGIFVWVSGAAILLLRSNYRLLLVWCFAGALAIGFYFYGLSAQGNESSIAFFIKNPHLSVLGFFAFLGGLFDLFPEKDIVTRSALPVIMGFLVMIWIGIWLLTLALPWLKKTVKWPVKMPEFVRKFSHKNEGKPLQEFLLGILTFLLVNALIIGLLRPRFGFFVMIVSNYKMYPALFLIIAYLSFISSNISINLQKRGFQLVLITSILIWGISCYNYLPTIQERRKYLLVNAYNQEHNGYGLGHVPFSSSAKYVDGLMKEMVNSGVYFYPKETDPLVVRMKEIHGPIPADLAVSAKIQDEKIVVDDASVKVDFARNVGEYAFVKNNSKLYIFKLSQYKYSGRNVFRQYDKGAGVEIPLSSLESGTYDLGLISINGEQIQGGIIRSITIP
;
A
#
# COMPACT_ATOMS: atom_id res chain seq x y z
N MET A 1 20.16 -10.80 5.39
CA MET A 1 19.62 -9.44 5.28
C MET A 1 19.16 -9.09 3.87
N LEU A 2 19.94 -9.37 2.84
CA LEU A 2 19.61 -8.95 1.47
C LEU A 2 18.49 -9.74 0.81
N LEU A 3 18.25 -11.00 1.19
CA LEU A 3 17.27 -11.88 0.55
C LEU A 3 15.86 -11.25 0.45
N PRO A 4 15.19 -10.79 1.55
CA PRO A 4 13.86 -10.23 1.43
C PRO A 4 13.86 -8.90 0.66
N VAL A 5 14.94 -8.12 0.73
CA VAL A 5 15.09 -6.86 -0.02
C VAL A 5 15.16 -7.13 -1.51
N LEU A 6 16.08 -8.00 -1.93
CA LEU A 6 16.30 -8.33 -3.35
C LEU A 6 15.07 -9.01 -3.96
N PHE A 7 14.44 -9.92 -3.21
CA PHE A 7 13.20 -10.55 -3.62
C PHE A 7 12.07 -9.53 -3.82
N TRP A 8 11.88 -8.60 -2.88
CA TRP A 8 10.86 -7.56 -2.98
C TRP A 8 11.11 -6.63 -4.18
N VAL A 9 12.35 -6.19 -4.40
CA VAL A 9 12.73 -5.39 -5.58
C VAL A 9 12.47 -6.18 -6.86
N PHE A 10 12.84 -7.45 -6.90
CA PHE A 10 12.56 -8.33 -8.04
C PHE A 10 11.06 -8.42 -8.34
N ILE A 11 10.21 -8.56 -7.31
CA ILE A 11 8.75 -8.59 -7.48
C ILE A 11 8.23 -7.28 -8.07
N ILE A 12 8.73 -6.13 -7.61
CA ILE A 12 8.35 -4.83 -8.17
C ILE A 12 8.74 -4.74 -9.65
N LEU A 13 10.01 -4.99 -9.98
CA LEU A 13 10.51 -4.91 -11.34
C LEU A 13 9.79 -5.87 -12.30
N ARG A 14 9.43 -7.06 -11.82
CA ARG A 14 8.74 -8.08 -12.61
C ARG A 14 7.26 -7.81 -12.82
N ASN A 15 6.59 -7.18 -11.85
CA ASN A 15 5.11 -7.07 -11.84
C ASN A 15 4.59 -5.64 -12.00
N SER A 16 5.45 -4.62 -11.97
CA SER A 16 5.05 -3.26 -12.33
C SER A 16 4.63 -3.20 -13.80
N VAL A 17 3.56 -2.46 -14.05
CA VAL A 17 3.05 -2.18 -15.40
C VAL A 17 2.83 -0.68 -15.56
N ASN A 18 3.02 -0.18 -16.78
CA ASN A 18 2.75 1.22 -17.10
C ASN A 18 1.25 1.44 -17.34
N VAL A 19 0.45 1.27 -16.28
CA VAL A 19 -1.02 1.39 -16.35
C VAL A 19 -1.49 2.18 -15.13
N PRO A 20 -2.17 3.33 -15.33
CA PRO A 20 -2.84 4.04 -14.25
C PRO A 20 -4.08 3.25 -13.79
N TRP A 21 -4.43 3.41 -12.52
CA TRP A 21 -5.56 2.70 -11.95
C TRP A 21 -6.34 3.58 -10.98
N TYR A 22 -7.65 3.68 -11.17
CA TYR A 22 -8.62 4.29 -10.25
C TYR A 22 -8.24 5.73 -9.85
N ASP A 23 -7.68 5.95 -8.67
CA ASP A 23 -7.34 7.27 -8.12
C ASP A 23 -6.02 7.87 -8.68
N ASP A 24 -5.35 7.18 -9.59
CA ASP A 24 -4.09 7.67 -10.18
C ASP A 24 -4.30 8.87 -11.13
N PHE A 25 -5.52 9.06 -11.65
CA PHE A 25 -5.75 10.03 -12.74
C PHE A 25 -5.55 11.48 -12.32
N ASP A 26 -6.10 11.87 -11.19
CA ASP A 26 -6.02 13.27 -10.74
C ASP A 26 -4.58 13.72 -10.40
N PRO A 27 -3.81 12.94 -9.59
CA PRO A 27 -2.48 13.39 -9.17
C PRO A 27 -1.38 13.21 -10.22
N PHE A 28 -1.60 12.43 -11.29
CA PHE A 28 -0.56 12.13 -12.28
C PHE A 28 -0.96 12.55 -13.71
N PRO A 29 -1.85 11.87 -14.45
CA PRO A 29 -2.18 12.27 -15.82
C PRO A 29 -2.81 13.66 -15.89
N ASP A 30 -3.87 13.94 -15.11
CA ASP A 30 -4.57 15.21 -15.17
C ASP A 30 -3.72 16.37 -14.63
N PHE A 31 -3.01 16.15 -13.53
CA PHE A 31 -2.02 17.09 -13.01
C PHE A 31 -0.98 17.45 -14.09
N LEU A 32 -0.42 16.45 -14.79
CA LEU A 32 0.62 16.68 -15.79
C LEU A 32 0.06 17.38 -17.03
N ARG A 33 -1.14 17.00 -17.48
CA ARG A 33 -1.87 17.69 -18.56
C ARG A 33 -2.05 19.18 -18.24
N GLN A 34 -2.58 19.49 -17.05
CA GLN A 34 -2.77 20.86 -16.62
C GLN A 34 -1.43 21.61 -16.48
N TRP A 35 -0.39 20.97 -15.96
CA TRP A 35 0.95 21.55 -15.83
C TRP A 35 1.53 21.98 -17.18
N ILE A 36 1.39 21.15 -18.20
CA ILE A 36 1.87 21.43 -19.57
C ILE A 36 1.09 22.61 -20.18
N ASN A 37 -0.23 22.62 -20.00
CA ASN A 37 -1.12 23.60 -20.61
C ASN A 37 -1.10 24.97 -19.91
N HIS A 38 -0.67 25.06 -18.65
CA HIS A 38 -0.57 26.35 -17.95
C HIS A 38 0.68 27.13 -18.35
N ALA A 39 0.48 28.38 -18.82
CA ALA A 39 1.59 29.27 -19.19
C ALA A 39 2.23 29.95 -17.97
N SER A 40 1.46 30.28 -16.94
CA SER A 40 1.90 31.02 -15.76
C SER A 40 2.59 30.11 -14.73
N MET A 41 3.78 30.50 -14.24
CA MET A 41 4.45 29.82 -13.15
C MET A 41 3.64 29.88 -11.83
N ALA A 42 2.89 30.95 -11.61
CA ALA A 42 2.03 31.08 -10.43
C ALA A 42 0.91 30.04 -10.43
N ASP A 43 0.30 29.77 -11.57
CA ASP A 43 -0.75 28.75 -11.70
C ASP A 43 -0.18 27.34 -11.60
N ARG A 44 1.00 27.09 -12.16
CA ARG A 44 1.74 25.84 -11.96
C ARG A 44 2.05 25.57 -10.49
N LEU A 45 2.46 26.59 -9.73
CA LEU A 45 2.68 26.44 -8.28
C LEU A 45 1.37 26.15 -7.54
N LYS A 46 0.26 26.83 -7.86
CA LYS A 46 -1.05 26.51 -7.28
C LYS A 46 -1.43 25.06 -7.55
N LEU A 47 -1.27 24.62 -8.80
CA LEU A 47 -1.56 23.23 -9.21
C LEU A 47 -0.73 22.20 -8.46
N LEU A 48 0.56 22.50 -8.21
CA LEU A 48 1.43 21.63 -7.41
C LEU A 48 0.87 21.39 -6.01
N PHE A 49 0.35 22.45 -5.38
CA PHE A 49 -0.24 22.39 -4.04
C PHE A 49 -1.75 22.09 -4.02
N GLN A 50 -2.38 21.94 -5.18
CA GLN A 50 -3.81 21.60 -5.26
C GLN A 50 -4.08 20.24 -4.62
N PRO A 51 -5.12 20.13 -3.74
CA PRO A 51 -5.51 18.86 -3.16
C PRO A 51 -6.01 17.88 -4.22
N ASN A 52 -5.71 16.61 -4.01
CA ASN A 52 -6.33 15.49 -4.70
C ASN A 52 -7.13 14.72 -3.64
N ASN A 53 -8.45 14.72 -3.73
CA ASN A 53 -9.33 14.33 -2.63
C ASN A 53 -8.96 15.05 -1.32
N GLU A 54 -8.67 14.31 -0.26
CA GLU A 54 -8.29 14.83 1.07
C GLU A 54 -6.77 15.06 1.22
N HIS A 55 -5.96 14.85 0.17
CA HIS A 55 -4.49 14.81 0.26
C HIS A 55 -3.82 15.85 -0.63
N ARG A 56 -2.76 16.48 -0.13
CA ARG A 56 -1.82 17.25 -0.95
C ARG A 56 -0.62 16.36 -1.25
N MET A 57 -0.54 15.86 -2.48
CA MET A 57 0.50 14.92 -2.92
C MET A 57 1.69 15.63 -3.58
N VAL A 58 2.22 16.67 -2.93
CA VAL A 58 3.28 17.51 -3.54
C VAL A 58 4.51 16.67 -3.89
N ILE A 59 4.93 15.75 -3.00
CA ILE A 59 6.09 14.89 -3.26
C ILE A 59 5.85 13.97 -4.45
N GLY A 60 4.68 13.34 -4.55
CA GLY A 60 4.33 12.49 -5.68
C GLY A 60 4.31 13.26 -7.01
N LYS A 61 3.72 14.48 -7.01
CA LYS A 61 3.73 15.37 -8.17
C LYS A 61 5.13 15.80 -8.57
N LEU A 62 6.01 16.11 -7.60
CA LEU A 62 7.42 16.46 -7.88
C LEU A 62 8.20 15.29 -8.48
N VAL A 63 7.98 14.07 -8.01
CA VAL A 63 8.59 12.86 -8.60
C VAL A 63 8.13 12.69 -10.05
N THR A 64 6.84 12.87 -10.32
CA THR A 64 6.26 12.81 -11.67
C THR A 64 6.86 13.87 -12.59
N LEU A 65 6.93 15.11 -12.13
CA LEU A 65 7.55 16.22 -12.88
C LEU A 65 9.04 15.97 -13.17
N GLY A 66 9.78 15.50 -12.17
CA GLY A 66 11.20 15.18 -12.34
C GLY A 66 11.43 14.16 -13.44
N TYR A 67 10.62 13.11 -13.49
CA TYR A 67 10.69 12.11 -14.55
C TYR A 67 10.27 12.70 -15.91
N PHE A 68 9.16 13.45 -15.94
CA PHE A 68 8.69 14.11 -17.16
C PHE A 68 9.72 15.07 -17.75
N TRP A 69 10.41 15.87 -16.95
CA TRP A 69 11.44 16.80 -17.43
C TRP A 69 12.64 16.10 -18.06
N ILE A 70 12.94 14.87 -17.62
CA ILE A 70 14.06 14.09 -18.15
C ILE A 70 13.67 13.32 -19.43
N THR A 71 12.44 12.78 -19.46
CA THR A 71 12.03 11.81 -20.49
C THR A 71 10.97 12.32 -21.46
N GLY A 72 10.26 13.40 -21.11
CA GLY A 72 9.07 13.86 -21.83
C GLY A 72 7.83 12.99 -21.62
N ASN A 73 7.89 11.96 -20.77
CA ASN A 73 6.86 10.93 -20.64
C ASN A 73 6.35 10.80 -19.20
N LEU A 74 5.15 10.23 -19.08
CA LEU A 74 4.59 9.70 -17.84
C LEU A 74 4.72 8.17 -17.84
N ASN A 75 5.29 7.60 -16.78
CA ASN A 75 5.50 6.15 -16.67
C ASN A 75 5.21 5.64 -15.26
N PHE A 76 4.14 4.88 -15.11
CA PHE A 76 3.70 4.32 -13.83
C PHE A 76 4.67 3.28 -13.25
N THR A 77 5.39 2.53 -14.10
CA THR A 77 6.43 1.61 -13.64
C THR A 77 7.55 2.39 -12.93
N PHE A 78 7.95 3.55 -13.48
CA PHE A 78 8.91 4.42 -12.82
C PHE A 78 8.38 4.96 -11.48
N LEU A 79 7.10 5.36 -11.40
CA LEU A 79 6.50 5.84 -10.15
C LEU A 79 6.51 4.78 -9.05
N HIS A 80 6.27 3.52 -9.39
CA HIS A 80 6.41 2.39 -8.46
C HIS A 80 7.85 2.23 -7.96
N ILE A 81 8.83 2.29 -8.85
CA ILE A 81 10.26 2.16 -8.52
C ILE A 81 10.71 3.34 -7.64
N ALA A 82 10.30 4.57 -8.00
CA ALA A 82 10.61 5.76 -7.21
C ALA A 82 10.04 5.66 -5.80
N GLY A 83 8.78 5.18 -5.65
CA GLY A 83 8.21 4.88 -4.35
C GLY A 83 9.03 3.86 -3.56
N ALA A 84 9.46 2.77 -4.21
CA ALA A 84 10.29 1.74 -3.58
C ALA A 84 11.62 2.28 -3.03
N CYS A 85 12.23 3.27 -3.69
CA CYS A 85 13.45 3.92 -3.20
C CYS A 85 13.23 4.60 -1.83
N PHE A 86 12.06 5.17 -1.55
CA PHE A 86 11.75 5.71 -0.23
C PHE A 86 11.70 4.62 0.85
N THR A 87 11.17 3.43 0.55
CA THR A 87 11.18 2.30 1.50
C THR A 87 12.60 1.80 1.77
N LEU A 88 13.45 1.73 0.75
CA LEU A 88 14.88 1.41 0.93
C LEU A 88 15.59 2.48 1.79
N GLY A 89 15.27 3.74 1.58
CA GLY A 89 15.74 4.85 2.42
C GLY A 89 15.27 4.71 3.87
N THR A 90 14.03 4.27 4.09
CA THR A 90 13.51 3.98 5.44
C THR A 90 14.32 2.87 6.12
N LEU A 91 14.58 1.75 5.43
CA LEU A 91 15.44 0.69 5.96
C LEU A 91 16.83 1.23 6.34
N PHE A 92 17.41 2.08 5.49
CA PHE A 92 18.71 2.70 5.76
C PHE A 92 18.69 3.54 7.04
N MET A 93 17.61 4.32 7.31
CA MET A 93 17.49 5.10 8.56
C MET A 93 17.41 4.18 9.79
N PHE A 94 16.64 3.10 9.72
CA PHE A 94 16.60 2.10 10.78
C PHE A 94 17.97 1.46 11.02
N TRP A 95 18.67 1.08 9.96
CA TRP A 95 20.01 0.52 10.05
C TRP A 95 21.01 1.48 10.69
N GLN A 96 21.05 2.74 10.25
CA GLN A 96 21.95 3.75 10.78
C GLN A 96 21.63 4.12 12.25
N SER A 97 20.35 4.07 12.63
CA SER A 97 19.93 4.28 14.02
C SER A 97 20.32 3.08 14.88
N PHE A 98 20.11 1.86 14.38
CA PHE A 98 20.50 0.64 15.08
C PHE A 98 22.02 0.56 15.30
N LYS A 99 22.84 0.90 14.31
CA LYS A 99 24.30 0.94 14.44
C LYS A 99 24.78 1.85 15.59
N SER A 100 24.06 2.93 15.90
CA SER A 100 24.42 3.84 16.98
C SER A 100 24.29 3.22 18.37
N SER A 101 23.56 2.10 18.52
CA SER A 101 23.39 1.39 19.79
C SER A 101 24.54 0.44 20.15
N LYS A 102 25.52 0.24 19.25
CA LYS A 102 26.64 -0.70 19.40
C LYS A 102 26.23 -2.16 19.63
N ILE A 103 24.96 -2.50 19.39
CA ILE A 103 24.46 -3.88 19.44
C ILE A 103 24.99 -4.62 18.21
N ASN A 104 25.28 -5.93 18.37
CA ASN A 104 25.77 -6.77 17.29
C ASN A 104 24.79 -6.73 16.09
N TRP A 105 25.31 -6.52 14.90
CA TRP A 105 24.53 -6.37 13.66
C TRP A 105 23.62 -7.55 13.33
N TRP A 106 23.93 -8.76 13.79
CA TRP A 106 23.07 -9.95 13.62
C TRP A 106 21.65 -9.74 14.16
N TYR A 107 21.50 -8.97 15.23
CA TYR A 107 20.19 -8.63 15.79
C TYR A 107 19.34 -7.76 14.88
N PHE A 108 19.87 -7.26 13.76
CA PHE A 108 19.08 -6.52 12.77
C PHE A 108 18.41 -7.43 11.73
N LEU A 109 18.75 -8.74 11.68
CA LEU A 109 18.24 -9.69 10.67
C LEU A 109 16.71 -9.75 10.56
N PRO A 110 15.91 -9.71 11.64
CA PRO A 110 14.45 -9.75 11.54
C PRO A 110 13.85 -8.55 10.81
N VAL A 111 14.51 -7.38 10.85
CA VAL A 111 13.96 -6.11 10.34
C VAL A 111 13.63 -6.15 8.85
N PRO A 112 14.51 -6.60 7.93
CA PRO A 112 14.15 -6.72 6.52
C PRO A 112 13.01 -7.71 6.26
N PHE A 113 12.92 -8.84 7.00
CA PHE A 113 11.82 -9.79 6.85
C PHE A 113 10.49 -9.19 7.29
N LEU A 114 10.46 -8.35 8.32
CA LEU A 114 9.26 -7.63 8.75
C LEU A 114 8.90 -6.48 7.79
N LEU A 115 9.91 -5.77 7.25
CA LEU A 115 9.65 -4.58 6.42
C LEU A 115 9.27 -4.94 4.98
N PHE A 116 9.85 -5.97 4.35
CA PHE A 116 9.64 -6.27 2.93
C PHE A 116 8.63 -7.40 2.74
N GLN A 117 7.37 -7.11 3.05
CA GLN A 117 6.24 -8.04 2.97
C GLN A 117 5.43 -7.85 1.69
N LEU A 118 4.92 -8.92 1.10
CA LEU A 118 4.01 -8.83 -0.04
C LEU A 118 2.56 -8.48 0.36
N GLN A 119 2.23 -8.53 1.65
CA GLN A 119 0.89 -8.19 2.16
C GLN A 119 0.44 -6.77 1.80
N TYR A 120 1.37 -5.84 1.65
CA TYR A 120 1.07 -4.46 1.23
C TYR A 120 1.46 -4.18 -0.22
N HIS A 121 1.23 -5.16 -1.11
CA HIS A 121 1.57 -5.04 -2.53
C HIS A 121 0.93 -3.82 -3.21
N LEU A 122 -0.22 -3.36 -2.78
CA LEU A 122 -0.83 -2.13 -3.29
C LEU A 122 0.00 -0.88 -2.96
N VAL A 123 0.76 -0.88 -1.84
CA VAL A 123 1.64 0.25 -1.50
C VAL A 123 2.82 0.38 -2.47
N PHE A 124 3.23 -0.68 -3.17
CA PHE A 124 4.36 -0.61 -4.10
C PHE A 124 4.02 -0.97 -5.56
N LEU A 125 2.76 -1.36 -5.87
CA LEU A 125 2.28 -1.67 -7.23
C LEU A 125 1.01 -0.88 -7.60
N TRP A 126 0.73 0.20 -6.91
CA TRP A 126 -0.31 1.17 -7.25
C TRP A 126 0.25 2.58 -7.01
N ALA A 127 0.35 3.39 -8.06
CA ALA A 127 1.17 4.60 -8.06
C ALA A 127 0.78 5.62 -7.00
N ILE A 128 -0.51 5.88 -6.80
CA ILE A 128 -0.98 6.79 -5.76
C ILE A 128 -0.57 6.31 -4.36
N CYS A 129 -0.79 5.03 -4.04
CA CYS A 129 -0.38 4.47 -2.76
C CYS A 129 1.15 4.47 -2.62
N SER A 130 1.88 4.21 -3.70
CA SER A 130 3.34 4.20 -3.74
C SER A 130 3.94 5.56 -3.41
N LEU A 131 3.38 6.62 -3.97
CA LEU A 131 3.88 7.98 -3.79
C LEU A 131 3.16 8.78 -2.66
N GLN A 132 2.29 8.13 -1.89
CA GLN A 132 1.75 8.63 -0.63
C GLN A 132 2.42 7.98 0.57
N HIS A 133 2.22 6.67 0.75
CA HIS A 133 2.64 5.95 1.96
C HIS A 133 4.15 5.81 2.11
N GLN A 134 4.87 5.51 1.04
CA GLN A 134 6.32 5.30 1.13
C GLN A 134 7.07 6.61 1.39
N PRO A 135 6.80 7.73 0.69
CA PRO A 135 7.44 9.02 0.98
C PRO A 135 7.13 9.54 2.39
N VAL A 136 5.86 9.48 2.85
CA VAL A 136 5.53 9.98 4.19
C VAL A 136 6.28 9.22 5.27
N ILE A 137 6.35 7.89 5.20
CA ILE A 137 7.10 7.06 6.15
C ILE A 137 8.59 7.38 6.08
N PHE A 138 9.15 7.56 4.89
CA PHE A 138 10.55 7.95 4.71
C PHE A 138 10.86 9.30 5.34
N PHE A 139 10.07 10.34 5.04
CA PHE A 139 10.34 11.68 5.54
C PHE A 139 10.07 11.81 7.05
N VAL A 140 9.09 11.08 7.60
CA VAL A 140 8.93 10.94 9.05
C VAL A 140 10.17 10.29 9.65
N SER A 141 10.63 9.17 9.09
CA SER A 141 11.83 8.48 9.57
C SER A 141 13.08 9.36 9.46
N LEU A 142 13.24 10.08 8.36
CA LEU A 142 14.35 11.02 8.15
C LEU A 142 14.31 12.16 9.17
N SER A 143 13.14 12.74 9.41
CA SER A 143 12.95 13.82 10.38
C SER A 143 13.33 13.37 11.80
N MET A 144 12.82 12.20 12.25
CA MET A 144 13.13 11.64 13.56
C MET A 144 14.62 11.24 13.68
N PHE A 145 15.20 10.71 12.62
CA PHE A 145 16.62 10.37 12.55
C PHE A 145 17.53 11.61 12.69
N LEU A 146 17.20 12.69 12.00
CA LEU A 146 17.92 13.96 12.06
C LEU A 146 17.76 14.63 13.42
N LEU A 147 16.54 14.60 13.97
CA LEU A 147 16.25 15.15 15.29
C LEU A 147 17.01 14.39 16.39
N ALA A 148 17.06 13.06 16.33
CA ALA A 148 17.83 12.23 17.25
C ALA A 148 19.35 12.51 17.21
N ARG A 149 19.84 13.04 16.08
CA ARG A 149 21.25 13.46 15.87
C ARG A 149 21.50 14.97 16.04
N ASN A 150 20.56 15.70 16.64
CA ASN A 150 20.63 17.15 16.85
C ASN A 150 20.76 17.98 15.57
N ARG A 151 20.29 17.46 14.42
CA ARG A 151 20.25 18.18 13.14
C ARG A 151 18.89 18.86 12.97
N PHE A 152 18.57 19.80 13.86
CA PHE A 152 17.23 20.36 14.06
C PHE A 152 16.64 21.01 12.77
N GLY A 153 17.39 21.88 12.09
CA GLY A 153 16.89 22.56 10.87
C GLY A 153 16.55 21.59 9.75
N TRP A 154 17.39 20.58 9.52
CA TRP A 154 17.11 19.52 8.55
C TRP A 154 15.93 18.63 8.96
N ALA A 155 15.74 18.42 10.28
CA ALA A 155 14.57 17.69 10.77
C ALA A 155 13.26 18.43 10.47
N ILE A 156 13.23 19.77 10.60
CA ILE A 156 12.07 20.60 10.22
C ILE A 156 11.81 20.47 8.69
N LEU A 157 12.83 20.58 7.87
CA LEU A 157 12.66 20.44 6.42
C LEU A 157 12.07 19.07 6.04
N ALA A 158 12.59 17.99 6.63
CA ALA A 158 12.05 16.65 6.43
C ALA A 158 10.59 16.54 6.96
N ALA A 159 10.25 17.20 8.07
CA ALA A 159 8.89 17.24 8.60
C ALA A 159 7.92 17.97 7.65
N ILE A 160 8.36 19.06 7.03
CA ILE A 160 7.59 19.75 5.97
C ILE A 160 7.36 18.82 4.79
N CYS A 161 8.40 18.12 4.31
CA CYS A 161 8.24 17.13 3.23
C CYS A 161 7.24 16.01 3.61
N ALA A 162 7.28 15.51 4.85
CA ALA A 162 6.31 14.53 5.34
C ALA A 162 4.88 15.09 5.31
N THR A 163 4.68 16.33 5.77
CA THR A 163 3.38 17.02 5.78
C THR A 163 2.76 17.10 4.39
N TYR A 164 3.57 17.34 3.37
CA TYR A 164 3.11 17.48 1.97
C TYR A 164 3.25 16.21 1.13
N ALA A 165 3.67 15.08 1.72
CA ALA A 165 3.64 13.79 1.05
C ALA A 165 2.25 13.14 1.12
N MET A 166 1.60 13.19 2.29
CA MET A 166 0.26 12.64 2.53
C MET A 166 -0.35 13.32 3.77
N SER A 167 -1.69 13.34 3.90
CA SER A 167 -2.39 14.01 5.02
C SER A 167 -1.93 13.57 6.41
N ASN A 168 -1.64 12.28 6.61
CA ASN A 168 -1.16 11.78 7.89
C ASN A 168 0.29 12.24 8.22
N GLY A 169 1.02 12.77 7.26
CA GLY A 169 2.34 13.35 7.47
C GLY A 169 2.35 14.50 8.49
N ILE A 170 1.20 15.15 8.72
CA ILE A 170 1.05 16.18 9.77
C ILE A 170 1.39 15.64 11.17
N PHE A 171 1.25 14.33 11.41
CA PHE A 171 1.56 13.74 12.71
C PHE A 171 3.06 13.69 13.03
N VAL A 172 3.94 13.99 12.08
CA VAL A 172 5.38 14.15 12.31
C VAL A 172 5.66 15.23 13.34
N TRP A 173 4.80 16.25 13.41
CA TRP A 173 4.95 17.36 14.37
C TRP A 173 4.69 16.90 15.80
N VAL A 174 3.73 16.00 16.02
CA VAL A 174 3.49 15.34 17.33
C VAL A 174 4.70 14.46 17.69
N SER A 175 5.24 13.74 16.71
CA SER A 175 6.40 12.86 16.90
C SER A 175 7.66 13.61 17.36
N GLY A 176 7.99 14.70 16.70
CA GLY A 176 9.14 15.53 17.10
C GLY A 176 8.92 16.25 18.43
N ALA A 177 7.68 16.69 18.70
CA ALA A 177 7.33 17.28 19.98
C ALA A 177 7.54 16.27 21.13
N ALA A 178 7.17 15.00 20.97
CA ALA A 178 7.40 13.96 21.97
C ALA A 178 8.90 13.78 22.31
N ILE A 179 9.78 13.80 21.31
CA ILE A 179 11.24 13.73 21.52
C ILE A 179 11.74 14.97 22.28
N LEU A 180 11.33 16.17 21.87
CA LEU A 180 11.79 17.43 22.45
C LEU A 180 11.28 17.61 23.88
N LEU A 181 10.06 17.15 24.17
CA LEU A 181 9.51 17.07 25.53
C LEU A 181 10.35 16.14 26.42
N LEU A 182 10.66 14.93 25.92
CA LEU A 182 11.48 13.98 26.66
C LEU A 182 12.89 14.53 26.97
N ARG A 183 13.43 15.35 26.06
CA ARG A 183 14.70 16.07 26.26
C ARG A 183 14.58 17.27 27.22
N SER A 184 13.37 17.69 27.60
CA SER A 184 13.09 18.95 28.32
C SER A 184 13.66 20.17 27.58
N ASN A 185 13.71 20.14 26.23
CA ASN A 185 14.23 21.26 25.43
C ASN A 185 13.07 22.14 24.93
N TYR A 186 12.53 22.95 25.82
CA TYR A 186 11.33 23.75 25.56
C TYR A 186 11.55 24.84 24.50
N ARG A 187 12.79 25.37 24.37
CA ARG A 187 13.10 26.38 23.33
C ARG A 187 12.95 25.78 21.93
N LEU A 188 13.57 24.63 21.68
CA LEU A 188 13.43 23.95 20.38
C LEU A 188 12.02 23.40 20.18
N LEU A 189 11.32 23.01 21.24
CA LEU A 189 9.92 22.59 21.18
C LEU A 189 9.02 23.73 20.69
N LEU A 190 9.19 24.95 21.18
CA LEU A 190 8.42 26.12 20.72
C LEU A 190 8.66 26.39 19.22
N VAL A 191 9.91 26.37 18.78
CA VAL A 191 10.25 26.56 17.34
C VAL A 191 9.65 25.44 16.50
N TRP A 192 9.69 24.18 16.99
CA TRP A 192 9.09 23.02 16.33
C TRP A 192 7.57 23.16 16.18
N CYS A 193 6.88 23.51 17.28
CA CYS A 193 5.43 23.72 17.27
C CYS A 193 5.03 24.90 16.37
N PHE A 194 5.80 25.99 16.35
CA PHE A 194 5.55 27.13 15.47
C PHE A 194 5.70 26.74 13.99
N ALA A 195 6.79 26.06 13.62
CA ALA A 195 7.00 25.56 12.27
C ALA A 195 5.89 24.58 11.86
N GLY A 196 5.46 23.71 12.78
CA GLY A 196 4.35 22.78 12.58
C GLY A 196 3.02 23.50 12.36
N ALA A 197 2.72 24.50 13.17
CA ALA A 197 1.50 25.31 13.03
C ALA A 197 1.45 26.00 11.66
N LEU A 198 2.56 26.58 11.20
CA LEU A 198 2.65 27.18 9.88
C LEU A 198 2.46 26.12 8.77
N ALA A 199 3.17 25.01 8.82
CA ALA A 199 3.09 23.96 7.80
C ALA A 199 1.67 23.37 7.72
N ILE A 200 1.01 23.12 8.87
CA ILE A 200 -0.36 22.61 8.95
C ILE A 200 -1.35 23.69 8.49
N GLY A 201 -1.17 24.95 8.89
CA GLY A 201 -2.02 26.06 8.45
C GLY A 201 -2.03 26.20 6.92
N PHE A 202 -0.86 26.18 6.28
CA PHE A 202 -0.76 26.20 4.82
C PHE A 202 -1.29 24.91 4.18
N TYR A 203 -1.16 23.76 4.86
CA TYR A 203 -1.73 22.50 4.36
C TYR A 203 -3.25 22.58 4.26
N PHE A 204 -3.94 23.12 5.26
CA PHE A 204 -5.40 23.22 5.27
C PHE A 204 -5.93 24.46 4.53
N TYR A 205 -5.07 25.40 4.15
CA TYR A 205 -5.50 26.62 3.42
C TYR A 205 -6.17 26.24 2.10
N GLY A 206 -7.43 26.66 1.90
CA GLY A 206 -8.21 26.35 0.69
C GLY A 206 -8.66 24.89 0.56
N LEU A 207 -8.56 24.08 1.61
CA LEU A 207 -9.13 22.74 1.68
C LEU A 207 -10.56 22.85 2.20
N SER A 208 -11.55 22.37 1.43
CA SER A 208 -12.92 22.24 1.92
C SER A 208 -12.97 21.10 2.94
N ALA A 209 -13.52 21.37 4.12
CA ALA A 209 -13.72 20.34 5.14
C ALA A 209 -14.74 19.33 4.61
N GLN A 210 -14.30 18.12 4.32
CA GLN A 210 -15.23 17.00 4.13
C GLN A 210 -15.65 16.50 5.52
N GLY A 211 -16.98 16.52 5.78
CA GLY A 211 -17.53 16.26 7.09
C GLY A 211 -17.19 14.86 7.64
N ASN A 212 -16.48 14.83 8.75
CA ASN A 212 -16.24 13.61 9.54
C ASN A 212 -17.36 13.32 10.56
N GLU A 213 -18.46 14.08 10.51
CA GLU A 213 -19.59 13.96 11.45
C GLU A 213 -20.15 12.53 11.51
N SER A 214 -20.29 11.88 10.36
CA SER A 214 -20.74 10.48 10.29
C SER A 214 -19.76 9.49 10.94
N SER A 215 -18.45 9.78 10.97
CA SER A 215 -17.45 8.94 11.63
C SER A 215 -17.54 9.08 13.16
N ILE A 216 -17.73 10.29 13.65
CA ILE A 216 -17.88 10.57 15.09
C ILE A 216 -19.19 9.93 15.60
N ALA A 217 -20.29 10.09 14.85
CA ALA A 217 -21.56 9.45 15.20
C ALA A 217 -21.45 7.91 15.22
N PHE A 218 -20.71 7.34 14.26
CA PHE A 218 -20.44 5.90 14.25
C PHE A 218 -19.62 5.45 15.46
N PHE A 219 -18.58 6.20 15.82
CA PHE A 219 -17.76 5.93 17.01
C PHE A 219 -18.59 5.93 18.29
N ILE A 220 -19.44 6.94 18.48
CA ILE A 220 -20.31 7.03 19.67
C ILE A 220 -21.23 5.82 19.79
N LYS A 221 -21.77 5.33 18.65
CA LYS A 221 -22.64 4.15 18.60
C LYS A 221 -21.89 2.82 18.76
N ASN A 222 -20.66 2.74 18.28
CA ASN A 222 -19.88 1.50 18.19
C ASN A 222 -18.43 1.67 18.72
N PRO A 223 -18.22 2.13 19.97
CA PRO A 223 -16.86 2.43 20.47
C PRO A 223 -15.97 1.19 20.53
N HIS A 224 -16.53 0.01 20.73
CA HIS A 224 -15.81 -1.25 20.74
C HIS A 224 -15.14 -1.56 19.39
N LEU A 225 -15.77 -1.21 18.26
CA LEU A 225 -15.17 -1.40 16.93
C LEU A 225 -13.96 -0.49 16.73
N SER A 226 -13.96 0.71 17.29
CA SER A 226 -12.79 1.59 17.22
C SER A 226 -11.63 1.09 18.08
N VAL A 227 -11.90 0.57 19.28
CA VAL A 227 -10.86 -0.03 20.15
C VAL A 227 -10.28 -1.29 19.50
N LEU A 228 -11.15 -2.19 19.03
CA LEU A 228 -10.70 -3.39 18.31
C LEU A 228 -9.97 -3.02 17.01
N GLY A 229 -10.45 -1.99 16.29
CA GLY A 229 -9.84 -1.46 15.08
C GLY A 229 -8.43 -0.91 15.31
N PHE A 230 -8.20 -0.20 16.42
CA PHE A 230 -6.88 0.26 16.82
C PHE A 230 -5.89 -0.91 16.96
N PHE A 231 -6.26 -1.97 17.67
CA PHE A 231 -5.40 -3.15 17.83
C PHE A 231 -5.27 -3.97 16.54
N ALA A 232 -6.36 -4.10 15.76
CA ALA A 232 -6.32 -4.78 14.46
C ALA A 232 -5.37 -4.06 13.48
N PHE A 233 -5.38 -2.73 13.46
CA PHE A 233 -4.45 -1.94 12.65
C PHE A 233 -2.99 -2.17 13.08
N LEU A 234 -2.68 -2.10 14.38
CA LEU A 234 -1.32 -2.31 14.88
C LEU A 234 -0.82 -3.75 14.68
N GLY A 235 -1.71 -4.73 14.78
CA GLY A 235 -1.40 -6.15 14.54
C GLY A 235 -1.65 -6.62 13.11
N GLY A 236 -1.95 -5.74 12.16
CA GLY A 236 -2.41 -6.07 10.81
C GLY A 236 -1.47 -6.95 9.98
N LEU A 237 -0.19 -7.06 10.38
CA LEU A 237 0.75 -7.98 9.74
C LEU A 237 0.43 -9.46 10.06
N PHE A 238 -0.34 -9.73 11.09
CA PHE A 238 -0.83 -11.06 11.46
C PHE A 238 -2.14 -11.46 10.76
N ASP A 239 -2.63 -10.68 9.79
CA ASP A 239 -3.68 -11.10 8.86
C ASP A 239 -3.12 -12.14 7.88
N LEU A 240 -2.98 -13.36 8.35
CA LEU A 240 -2.31 -14.45 7.64
C LEU A 240 -3.22 -15.22 6.69
N PHE A 241 -4.54 -15.01 6.76
CA PHE A 241 -5.55 -15.75 6.01
C PHE A 241 -6.50 -14.83 5.26
N PRO A 242 -6.03 -14.12 4.20
CA PRO A 242 -6.80 -13.05 3.54
C PRO A 242 -8.10 -13.52 2.85
N GLU A 243 -8.25 -14.83 2.64
CA GLU A 243 -9.42 -15.43 1.98
C GLU A 243 -10.55 -15.82 2.95
N LYS A 244 -10.32 -15.69 4.27
CA LYS A 244 -11.34 -16.01 5.27
C LYS A 244 -12.26 -14.80 5.52
N ASP A 245 -13.38 -15.05 6.23
CA ASP A 245 -14.28 -14.00 6.67
C ASP A 245 -13.59 -12.98 7.58
N ILE A 246 -14.14 -11.78 7.66
CA ILE A 246 -13.50 -10.66 8.35
C ILE A 246 -13.29 -10.89 9.85
N VAL A 247 -14.16 -11.66 10.51
CA VAL A 247 -14.04 -11.96 11.94
C VAL A 247 -12.82 -12.86 12.17
N THR A 248 -12.72 -13.94 11.41
CA THR A 248 -11.57 -14.86 11.45
C THR A 248 -10.25 -14.16 11.12
N ARG A 249 -10.25 -13.30 10.10
CA ARG A 249 -9.06 -12.54 9.69
C ARG A 249 -8.59 -11.55 10.74
N SER A 250 -9.51 -10.88 11.41
CA SER A 250 -9.18 -9.79 12.36
C SER A 250 -8.86 -10.29 13.77
N ALA A 251 -9.23 -11.50 14.14
CA ALA A 251 -9.03 -12.03 15.50
C ALA A 251 -7.53 -12.06 15.89
N LEU A 252 -6.68 -12.65 15.06
CA LEU A 252 -5.24 -12.71 15.33
C LEU A 252 -4.56 -11.33 15.30
N PRO A 253 -4.81 -10.45 14.32
CA PRO A 253 -4.36 -9.06 14.37
C PRO A 253 -4.73 -8.31 15.65
N VAL A 254 -5.97 -8.41 16.12
CA VAL A 254 -6.41 -7.74 17.38
C VAL A 254 -5.62 -8.27 18.57
N ILE A 255 -5.54 -9.59 18.74
CA ILE A 255 -4.83 -10.21 19.86
C ILE A 255 -3.34 -9.82 19.83
N MET A 256 -2.67 -9.96 18.69
CA MET A 256 -1.25 -9.67 18.56
C MET A 256 -0.95 -8.19 18.70
N GLY A 257 -1.79 -7.31 18.15
CA GLY A 257 -1.69 -5.87 18.33
C GLY A 257 -1.78 -5.48 19.81
N PHE A 258 -2.72 -6.08 20.55
CA PHE A 258 -2.86 -5.87 22.00
C PHE A 258 -1.62 -6.37 22.78
N LEU A 259 -1.16 -7.59 22.51
CA LEU A 259 0.01 -8.17 23.21
C LEU A 259 1.30 -7.36 22.96
N VAL A 260 1.54 -6.95 21.72
CA VAL A 260 2.69 -6.10 21.39
C VAL A 260 2.56 -4.72 22.04
N MET A 261 1.34 -4.18 22.11
CA MET A 261 1.09 -2.89 22.79
C MET A 261 1.36 -2.95 24.30
N ILE A 262 1.17 -4.08 24.96
CA ILE A 262 1.59 -4.26 26.37
C ILE A 262 3.11 -4.03 26.51
N TRP A 263 3.91 -4.66 25.65
CA TRP A 263 5.36 -4.44 25.66
C TRP A 263 5.71 -2.97 25.40
N ILE A 264 5.11 -2.37 24.38
CA ILE A 264 5.32 -0.96 24.05
C ILE A 264 4.95 -0.05 25.23
N GLY A 265 3.86 -0.34 25.93
CA GLY A 265 3.47 0.38 27.16
C GLY A 265 4.56 0.31 28.25
N ILE A 266 5.10 -0.90 28.51
CA ILE A 266 6.21 -1.09 29.45
C ILE A 266 7.44 -0.26 29.01
N TRP A 267 7.79 -0.34 27.73
CA TRP A 267 8.92 0.42 27.18
C TRP A 267 8.72 1.94 27.31
N LEU A 268 7.54 2.46 26.99
CA LEU A 268 7.21 3.88 27.15
C LEU A 268 7.30 4.33 28.60
N LEU A 269 6.89 3.50 29.57
CA LEU A 269 7.04 3.78 31.00
C LEU A 269 8.53 3.92 31.40
N THR A 270 9.44 3.16 30.78
CA THR A 270 10.89 3.31 31.06
C THR A 270 11.44 4.67 30.63
N LEU A 271 10.83 5.31 29.65
CA LEU A 271 11.20 6.64 29.15
C LEU A 271 10.48 7.76 29.93
N ALA A 272 9.18 7.59 30.19
CA ALA A 272 8.33 8.60 30.78
C ALA A 272 8.58 8.80 32.29
N LEU A 273 8.76 7.72 33.05
CA LEU A 273 8.91 7.82 34.50
C LEU A 273 10.17 8.60 34.95
N PRO A 274 11.37 8.41 34.37
CA PRO A 274 12.55 9.25 34.68
C PRO A 274 12.32 10.73 34.34
N TRP A 275 11.66 11.00 33.21
CA TRP A 275 11.32 12.35 32.79
C TRP A 275 10.32 13.01 33.75
N LEU A 276 9.23 12.32 34.12
CA LEU A 276 8.26 12.82 35.12
C LEU A 276 8.90 13.12 36.47
N LYS A 277 9.77 12.21 36.96
CA LYS A 277 10.51 12.44 38.22
C LYS A 277 11.37 13.68 38.15
N LYS A 278 12.07 13.93 37.04
CA LYS A 278 12.96 15.07 36.86
C LYS A 278 12.18 16.39 36.67
N THR A 279 11.11 16.39 35.87
CA THR A 279 10.44 17.60 35.38
C THR A 279 9.29 18.03 36.30
N VAL A 280 8.49 17.06 36.77
CA VAL A 280 7.28 17.32 37.58
C VAL A 280 7.55 17.08 39.08
N LYS A 281 8.75 16.60 39.43
CA LYS A 281 9.14 16.20 40.81
C LYS A 281 8.13 15.20 41.42
N TRP A 282 7.49 14.40 40.58
CA TRP A 282 6.47 13.43 41.00
C TRP A 282 7.13 12.31 41.83
N PRO A 283 6.63 11.99 43.04
CA PRO A 283 7.26 11.02 43.95
C PRO A 283 7.02 9.56 43.55
N VAL A 284 6.82 9.26 42.26
CA VAL A 284 6.54 7.90 41.78
C VAL A 284 7.81 7.05 41.87
N LYS A 285 7.76 5.98 42.66
CA LYS A 285 8.77 4.91 42.60
C LYS A 285 8.55 4.10 41.30
N MET A 286 9.62 4.00 40.51
CA MET A 286 9.59 3.14 39.33
C MET A 286 9.38 1.69 39.78
N PRO A 287 8.34 0.96 39.28
CA PRO A 287 8.15 -0.44 39.62
C PRO A 287 9.42 -1.24 39.27
N GLU A 288 9.75 -2.22 40.10
CA GLU A 288 11.00 -2.97 39.91
C GLU A 288 11.08 -3.66 38.56
N PHE A 289 9.96 -4.19 38.06
CA PHE A 289 9.89 -4.81 36.74
C PHE A 289 10.17 -3.81 35.61
N VAL A 290 9.70 -2.56 35.70
CA VAL A 290 9.98 -1.50 34.71
C VAL A 290 11.46 -1.10 34.76
N ARG A 291 12.04 -1.01 35.95
CA ARG A 291 13.46 -0.67 36.15
C ARG A 291 14.41 -1.68 35.51
N LYS A 292 14.04 -2.97 35.45
CA LYS A 292 14.82 -4.02 34.79
C LYS A 292 14.96 -3.79 33.28
N PHE A 293 14.02 -3.06 32.65
CA PHE A 293 14.03 -2.76 31.22
C PHE A 293 14.57 -1.36 30.89
N SER A 294 15.02 -0.58 31.90
CA SER A 294 15.56 0.76 31.64
C SER A 294 16.83 0.70 30.81
N HIS A 295 17.00 1.69 29.94
CA HIS A 295 18.09 1.73 28.96
C HIS A 295 19.40 2.28 29.52
N LYS A 296 20.52 1.84 28.96
CA LYS A 296 21.83 2.50 29.15
C LYS A 296 21.89 3.74 28.26
N ASN A 297 22.65 4.77 28.70
CA ASN A 297 22.78 6.06 27.99
C ASN A 297 23.35 5.94 26.56
N GLU A 298 24.09 4.87 26.24
CA GLU A 298 24.71 4.64 24.93
C GLU A 298 23.70 4.43 23.79
N GLY A 299 22.44 4.04 24.07
CA GLY A 299 21.38 3.81 23.07
C GLY A 299 20.46 5.00 22.82
N LYS A 300 20.73 6.18 23.38
CA LYS A 300 19.82 7.34 23.34
C LYS A 300 19.35 7.73 21.92
N PRO A 301 20.21 7.85 20.90
CA PRO A 301 19.74 8.22 19.55
C PRO A 301 18.78 7.19 18.93
N LEU A 302 18.99 5.89 19.18
CA LEU A 302 18.08 4.85 18.73
C LEU A 302 16.72 4.95 19.43
N GLN A 303 16.72 5.16 20.77
CA GLN A 303 15.49 5.28 21.55
C GLN A 303 14.63 6.46 21.10
N GLU A 304 15.25 7.63 20.88
CA GLU A 304 14.56 8.82 20.41
C GLU A 304 14.00 8.64 18.99
N PHE A 305 14.76 8.01 18.10
CA PHE A 305 14.32 7.65 16.76
C PHE A 305 13.09 6.71 16.81
N LEU A 306 13.18 5.64 17.62
CA LEU A 306 12.07 4.69 17.78
C LEU A 306 10.84 5.34 18.42
N LEU A 307 11.03 6.20 19.44
CA LEU A 307 9.93 6.95 20.07
C LEU A 307 9.21 7.86 19.06
N GLY A 308 9.96 8.59 18.24
CA GLY A 308 9.38 9.49 17.25
C GLY A 308 8.52 8.73 16.23
N ILE A 309 9.04 7.63 15.66
CA ILE A 309 8.26 6.83 14.70
C ILE A 309 7.08 6.13 15.40
N LEU A 310 7.27 5.61 16.61
CA LEU A 310 6.18 5.01 17.38
C LEU A 310 5.04 6.01 17.61
N THR A 311 5.36 7.24 18.01
CA THR A 311 4.36 8.29 18.22
C THR A 311 3.55 8.53 16.93
N PHE A 312 4.22 8.63 15.78
CA PHE A 312 3.56 8.73 14.49
C PHE A 312 2.60 7.56 14.23
N LEU A 313 3.05 6.33 14.47
CA LEU A 313 2.25 5.13 14.24
C LEU A 313 1.04 5.03 15.17
N LEU A 314 1.21 5.38 16.45
CA LEU A 314 0.12 5.34 17.44
C LEU A 314 -0.96 6.40 17.13
N VAL A 315 -0.55 7.62 16.75
CA VAL A 315 -1.50 8.65 16.33
C VAL A 315 -2.25 8.22 15.06
N ASN A 316 -1.55 7.63 14.08
CA ASN A 316 -2.21 7.06 12.88
C ASN A 316 -3.19 5.96 13.26
N ALA A 317 -2.80 5.00 14.09
CA ALA A 317 -3.67 3.91 14.54
C ALA A 317 -4.91 4.43 15.25
N LEU A 318 -4.76 5.45 16.09
CA LEU A 318 -5.87 6.09 16.80
C LEU A 318 -6.84 6.76 15.81
N ILE A 319 -6.35 7.58 14.90
CA ILE A 319 -7.19 8.31 13.94
C ILE A 319 -7.88 7.34 12.98
N ILE A 320 -7.17 6.33 12.46
CA ILE A 320 -7.75 5.33 11.58
C ILE A 320 -8.79 4.49 12.33
N GLY A 321 -8.49 4.07 13.58
CA GLY A 321 -9.44 3.35 14.43
C GLY A 321 -10.69 4.14 14.78
N LEU A 322 -10.60 5.48 14.84
CA LEU A 322 -11.77 6.35 15.08
C LEU A 322 -12.58 6.60 13.81
N LEU A 323 -11.91 6.87 12.68
CA LEU A 323 -12.58 7.41 11.48
C LEU A 323 -12.99 6.35 10.45
N ARG A 324 -12.32 5.20 10.38
CA ARG A 324 -12.48 4.25 9.28
C ARG A 324 -13.43 3.07 9.52
N PRO A 325 -13.78 2.62 10.74
CA PRO A 325 -14.65 1.47 10.93
C PRO A 325 -16.05 1.63 10.33
N ARG A 326 -16.51 2.85 10.08
CA ARG A 326 -17.78 3.12 9.39
C ARG A 326 -17.85 2.56 7.96
N PHE A 327 -16.70 2.38 7.31
CA PHE A 327 -16.62 1.79 5.97
C PHE A 327 -16.52 0.26 5.99
N GLY A 328 -16.62 -0.35 7.18
CA GLY A 328 -16.45 -1.78 7.42
C GLY A 328 -15.14 -2.09 8.14
N PHE A 329 -15.17 -3.11 9.02
CA PHE A 329 -14.03 -3.46 9.87
C PHE A 329 -12.81 -3.93 9.04
N PHE A 330 -13.03 -4.47 7.83
CA PHE A 330 -11.96 -4.91 6.93
C PHE A 330 -10.96 -3.80 6.58
N VAL A 331 -11.39 -2.53 6.64
CA VAL A 331 -10.52 -1.38 6.33
C VAL A 331 -9.32 -1.30 7.28
N MET A 332 -9.42 -1.87 8.49
CA MET A 332 -8.32 -1.88 9.46
C MET A 332 -7.13 -2.75 9.02
N ILE A 333 -7.36 -3.74 8.17
CA ILE A 333 -6.39 -4.73 7.74
C ILE A 333 -6.20 -4.80 6.21
N VAL A 334 -6.58 -3.73 5.48
CA VAL A 334 -6.35 -3.65 4.03
C VAL A 334 -4.87 -3.52 3.69
N SER A 335 -4.53 -3.97 2.49
CA SER A 335 -3.15 -3.95 1.98
C SER A 335 -2.47 -2.58 2.10
N ASN A 336 -3.18 -1.49 1.80
CA ASN A 336 -2.64 -0.12 1.83
C ASN A 336 -2.09 0.31 3.20
N TYR A 337 -2.56 -0.29 4.29
CA TYR A 337 -2.13 0.09 5.64
C TYR A 337 -1.11 -0.87 6.26
N LYS A 338 -0.86 -2.05 5.69
CA LYS A 338 -0.02 -3.08 6.33
C LYS A 338 1.46 -2.73 6.48
N MET A 339 1.94 -1.69 5.82
CA MET A 339 3.29 -1.17 6.05
C MET A 339 3.45 -0.53 7.45
N TYR A 340 2.38 0.07 8.01
CA TYR A 340 2.41 0.67 9.36
C TYR A 340 2.56 -0.38 10.47
N PRO A 341 1.76 -1.48 10.52
CA PRO A 341 2.00 -2.54 11.49
C PRO A 341 3.35 -3.25 11.32
N ALA A 342 3.90 -3.34 10.11
CA ALA A 342 5.26 -3.84 9.92
C ALA A 342 6.29 -2.99 10.68
N LEU A 343 6.21 -1.66 10.56
CA LEU A 343 7.05 -0.72 11.30
C LEU A 343 6.79 -0.79 12.82
N PHE A 344 5.55 -0.96 13.24
CA PHE A 344 5.21 -1.11 14.65
C PHE A 344 5.89 -2.34 15.27
N LEU A 345 5.87 -3.48 14.58
CA LEU A 345 6.57 -4.69 15.04
C LEU A 345 8.09 -4.52 15.04
N ILE A 346 8.66 -3.82 14.06
CA ILE A 346 10.09 -3.50 14.01
C ILE A 346 10.48 -2.65 15.23
N ILE A 347 9.67 -1.64 15.57
CA ILE A 347 9.92 -0.79 16.74
C ILE A 347 9.82 -1.59 18.04
N ALA A 348 8.78 -2.42 18.18
CA ALA A 348 8.62 -3.29 19.34
C ALA A 348 9.82 -4.24 19.52
N TYR A 349 10.29 -4.82 18.43
CA TYR A 349 11.48 -5.68 18.43
C TYR A 349 12.76 -4.90 18.78
N LEU A 350 13.04 -3.78 18.11
CA LEU A 350 14.26 -3.01 18.33
C LEU A 350 14.28 -2.38 19.72
N SER A 351 13.13 -1.94 20.26
CA SER A 351 13.01 -1.46 21.63
C SER A 351 13.32 -2.58 22.65
N PHE A 352 12.87 -3.82 22.37
CA PHE A 352 13.16 -4.99 23.20
C PHE A 352 14.66 -5.33 23.19
N ILE A 353 15.27 -5.46 22.02
CA ILE A 353 16.69 -5.82 21.88
C ILE A 353 17.62 -4.75 22.46
N SER A 354 17.23 -3.48 22.42
CA SER A 354 18.02 -2.38 22.98
C SER A 354 17.78 -2.12 24.48
N SER A 355 16.84 -2.85 25.11
CA SER A 355 16.58 -2.76 26.54
C SER A 355 17.67 -3.45 27.38
N ASN A 356 17.80 -3.05 28.66
CA ASN A 356 18.77 -3.64 29.59
C ASN A 356 18.26 -4.98 30.15
N ILE A 357 18.23 -5.99 29.28
CA ILE A 357 17.80 -7.36 29.60
C ILE A 357 19.00 -8.30 29.66
N SER A 358 18.81 -9.47 30.28
CA SER A 358 19.85 -10.49 30.30
C SER A 358 20.18 -10.96 28.88
N ILE A 359 21.45 -11.31 28.64
CA ILE A 359 21.92 -11.77 27.33
C ILE A 359 21.15 -13.01 26.85
N ASN A 360 20.74 -13.88 27.78
CA ASN A 360 19.97 -15.07 27.45
C ASN A 360 18.55 -14.73 26.98
N LEU A 361 17.90 -13.76 27.63
CA LEU A 361 16.57 -13.28 27.21
C LEU A 361 16.66 -12.54 25.87
N GLN A 362 17.72 -11.75 25.66
CA GLN A 362 17.98 -11.06 24.39
C GLN A 362 18.16 -12.08 23.23
N LYS A 363 18.97 -13.14 23.44
CA LYS A 363 19.16 -14.21 22.45
C LYS A 363 17.86 -14.96 22.14
N ARG A 364 17.09 -15.36 23.16
CA ARG A 364 15.79 -16.04 22.97
C ARG A 364 14.78 -15.16 22.25
N GLY A 365 14.68 -13.88 22.62
CA GLY A 365 13.82 -12.94 21.93
C GLY A 365 14.21 -12.72 20.46
N PHE A 366 15.51 -12.62 20.18
CA PHE A 366 16.02 -12.55 18.81
C PHE A 366 15.62 -13.81 18.01
N GLN A 367 15.88 -15.02 18.54
CA GLN A 367 15.54 -16.27 17.86
C GLN A 367 14.04 -16.37 17.58
N LEU A 368 13.21 -16.06 18.56
CA LEU A 368 11.75 -16.07 18.41
C LEU A 368 11.29 -15.11 17.30
N VAL A 369 11.76 -13.85 17.36
CA VAL A 369 11.33 -12.85 16.37
C VAL A 369 11.91 -13.14 14.99
N LEU A 370 13.14 -13.68 14.89
CA LEU A 370 13.70 -14.08 13.59
C LEU A 370 12.88 -15.20 12.96
N ILE A 371 12.55 -16.25 13.71
CA ILE A 371 11.72 -17.36 13.20
C ILE A 371 10.34 -16.83 12.80
N THR A 372 9.68 -16.06 13.66
CA THR A 372 8.36 -15.50 13.38
C THR A 372 8.38 -14.58 12.17
N SER A 373 9.39 -13.73 12.02
CA SER A 373 9.51 -12.81 10.86
C SER A 373 9.70 -13.57 9.55
N ILE A 374 10.49 -14.64 9.54
CA ILE A 374 10.66 -15.50 8.36
C ILE A 374 9.35 -16.24 8.04
N LEU A 375 8.64 -16.76 9.04
CA LEU A 375 7.36 -17.43 8.83
C LEU A 375 6.29 -16.48 8.27
N ILE A 376 6.14 -15.28 8.84
CA ILE A 376 5.20 -14.27 8.34
C ILE A 376 5.56 -13.90 6.90
N TRP A 377 6.86 -13.71 6.61
CA TRP A 377 7.33 -13.39 5.27
C TRP A 377 7.04 -14.51 4.27
N GLY A 378 7.30 -15.77 4.64
CA GLY A 378 6.99 -16.94 3.81
C GLY A 378 5.49 -17.09 3.54
N ILE A 379 4.64 -16.94 4.56
CA ILE A 379 3.18 -16.95 4.43
C ILE A 379 2.71 -15.77 3.54
N SER A 380 3.30 -14.61 3.71
CA SER A 380 3.02 -13.45 2.87
C SER A 380 3.35 -13.71 1.39
N CYS A 381 4.49 -14.31 1.11
CA CYS A 381 4.85 -14.71 -0.26
C CYS A 381 3.86 -15.74 -0.82
N TYR A 382 3.53 -16.77 -0.04
CA TYR A 382 2.57 -17.79 -0.44
C TYR A 382 1.19 -17.22 -0.77
N ASN A 383 0.67 -16.30 0.06
CA ASN A 383 -0.67 -15.75 -0.10
C ASN A 383 -0.76 -14.68 -1.19
N TYR A 384 0.24 -13.83 -1.32
CA TYR A 384 0.10 -12.62 -2.15
C TYR A 384 0.84 -12.66 -3.49
N LEU A 385 1.77 -13.61 -3.70
CA LEU A 385 2.42 -13.74 -5.00
C LEU A 385 1.44 -14.07 -6.14
N PRO A 386 0.49 -15.01 -5.97
CA PRO A 386 -0.57 -15.24 -6.95
C PRO A 386 -1.39 -13.98 -7.22
N THR A 387 -1.84 -13.30 -6.18
CA THR A 387 -2.64 -12.08 -6.28
C THR A 387 -1.91 -10.97 -7.07
N ILE A 388 -0.61 -10.80 -6.84
CA ILE A 388 0.22 -9.82 -7.54
C ILE A 388 0.31 -10.15 -9.05
N GLN A 389 0.53 -11.43 -9.39
CA GLN A 389 0.64 -11.85 -10.79
C GLN A 389 -0.70 -11.74 -11.52
N GLU A 390 -1.79 -12.14 -10.87
CA GLU A 390 -3.13 -12.00 -11.41
C GLU A 390 -3.54 -10.54 -11.62
N ARG A 391 -3.21 -9.67 -10.66
CA ARG A 391 -3.41 -8.22 -10.81
C ARG A 391 -2.66 -7.66 -12.03
N ARG A 392 -1.42 -8.08 -12.26
CA ARG A 392 -0.65 -7.64 -13.43
C ARG A 392 -1.36 -7.99 -14.74
N LYS A 393 -1.80 -9.24 -14.89
CA LYS A 393 -2.55 -9.70 -16.08
C LYS A 393 -3.86 -8.93 -16.27
N TYR A 394 -4.58 -8.71 -15.16
CA TYR A 394 -5.82 -7.93 -15.14
C TYR A 394 -5.59 -6.49 -15.63
N LEU A 395 -4.56 -5.79 -15.12
CA LEU A 395 -4.25 -4.43 -15.53
C LEU A 395 -3.88 -4.32 -17.01
N LEU A 396 -3.13 -5.28 -17.54
CA LEU A 396 -2.75 -5.30 -18.97
C LEU A 396 -3.97 -5.46 -19.89
N VAL A 397 -4.89 -6.35 -19.56
CA VAL A 397 -6.14 -6.54 -20.31
C VAL A 397 -7.01 -5.29 -20.26
N ASN A 398 -7.13 -4.69 -19.07
CA ASN A 398 -7.92 -3.48 -18.90
C ASN A 398 -7.28 -2.25 -19.58
N ALA A 399 -5.96 -2.20 -19.68
CA ALA A 399 -5.28 -1.18 -20.47
C ALA A 399 -5.63 -1.28 -21.96
N TYR A 400 -5.69 -2.50 -22.51
CA TYR A 400 -6.18 -2.73 -23.86
C TYR A 400 -7.63 -2.26 -24.05
N ASN A 401 -8.53 -2.65 -23.14
CA ASN A 401 -9.93 -2.21 -23.20
C ASN A 401 -10.06 -0.68 -23.10
N GLN A 402 -9.24 -0.02 -22.28
CA GLN A 402 -9.24 1.43 -22.20
C GLN A 402 -8.78 2.08 -23.51
N GLU A 403 -7.68 1.58 -24.10
CA GLU A 403 -7.12 2.13 -25.34
C GLU A 403 -8.08 2.00 -26.52
N HIS A 404 -8.83 0.87 -26.62
CA HIS A 404 -9.61 0.52 -27.78
C HIS A 404 -11.13 0.66 -27.58
N ASN A 405 -11.62 0.52 -26.35
CA ASN A 405 -13.05 0.49 -26.04
C ASN A 405 -13.49 1.64 -25.08
N GLY A 406 -12.55 2.51 -24.64
CA GLY A 406 -12.84 3.70 -23.85
C GLY A 406 -13.12 3.46 -22.36
N TYR A 407 -12.87 2.25 -21.83
CA TYR A 407 -13.01 1.94 -20.42
C TYR A 407 -12.09 0.77 -20.01
N GLY A 408 -11.84 0.62 -18.71
CA GLY A 408 -11.07 -0.51 -18.18
C GLY A 408 -10.20 -0.16 -16.97
N LEU A 409 -9.98 1.13 -16.71
CA LEU A 409 -9.03 1.58 -15.69
C LEU A 409 -9.67 1.89 -14.32
N GLY A 410 -10.66 1.07 -13.91
CA GLY A 410 -11.26 1.11 -12.58
C GLY A 410 -12.60 1.85 -12.48
N HIS A 411 -13.04 2.52 -13.53
CA HIS A 411 -14.35 3.21 -13.56
C HIS A 411 -15.43 2.33 -14.22
N VAL A 412 -16.67 2.55 -13.79
CA VAL A 412 -17.83 1.86 -14.38
C VAL A 412 -17.92 2.19 -15.87
N PRO A 413 -18.01 1.18 -16.75
CA PRO A 413 -18.08 1.39 -18.20
C PRO A 413 -19.16 2.39 -18.58
N PHE A 414 -18.87 3.26 -19.55
CA PHE A 414 -19.76 4.30 -20.11
C PHE A 414 -20.26 5.36 -19.12
N SER A 415 -19.85 5.33 -17.85
CA SER A 415 -20.14 6.39 -16.87
C SER A 415 -19.47 7.71 -17.26
N SER A 416 -19.91 8.83 -16.63
CA SER A 416 -19.27 10.14 -16.81
C SER A 416 -17.78 10.11 -16.43
N SER A 417 -17.43 9.39 -15.37
CA SER A 417 -16.04 9.21 -14.94
C SER A 417 -15.22 8.41 -15.97
N ALA A 418 -15.77 7.34 -16.54
CA ALA A 418 -15.10 6.57 -17.60
C ALA A 418 -14.88 7.43 -18.85
N LYS A 419 -15.88 8.22 -19.25
CA LYS A 419 -15.74 9.17 -20.40
C LYS A 419 -14.69 10.24 -20.16
N TYR A 420 -14.63 10.78 -18.94
CA TYR A 420 -13.59 11.73 -18.56
C TYR A 420 -12.19 11.11 -18.66
N VAL A 421 -12.00 9.91 -18.09
CA VAL A 421 -10.73 9.18 -18.14
C VAL A 421 -10.35 8.84 -19.58
N ASP A 422 -11.30 8.42 -20.41
CA ASP A 422 -11.06 8.14 -21.83
C ASP A 422 -10.57 9.38 -22.59
N GLY A 423 -11.22 10.52 -22.39
CA GLY A 423 -10.81 11.80 -22.99
C GLY A 423 -9.41 12.22 -22.53
N LEU A 424 -9.15 12.15 -21.21
CA LEU A 424 -7.86 12.47 -20.62
C LEU A 424 -6.74 11.58 -21.18
N MET A 425 -6.95 10.27 -21.22
CA MET A 425 -5.92 9.32 -21.67
C MET A 425 -5.67 9.44 -23.17
N LYS A 426 -6.70 9.70 -23.99
CA LYS A 426 -6.54 10.00 -25.42
C LYS A 426 -5.70 11.27 -25.65
N GLU A 427 -5.94 12.32 -24.88
CA GLU A 427 -5.14 13.56 -24.94
C GLU A 427 -3.68 13.27 -24.59
N MET A 428 -3.41 12.51 -23.52
CA MET A 428 -2.06 12.14 -23.08
C MET A 428 -1.31 11.27 -24.11
N VAL A 429 -2.02 10.36 -24.78
CA VAL A 429 -1.44 9.51 -25.85
C VAL A 429 -1.16 10.35 -27.10
N ASN A 430 -2.13 11.17 -27.54
CA ASN A 430 -1.99 12.00 -28.73
C ASN A 430 -0.88 13.07 -28.60
N SER A 431 -0.64 13.55 -27.39
CA SER A 431 0.48 14.46 -27.08
C SER A 431 1.83 13.77 -26.93
N GLY A 432 1.88 12.44 -27.03
CA GLY A 432 3.11 11.65 -26.87
C GLY A 432 3.64 11.60 -25.43
N VAL A 433 2.81 11.98 -24.45
CA VAL A 433 3.21 11.99 -23.03
C VAL A 433 3.01 10.62 -22.36
N TYR A 434 2.05 9.82 -22.85
CA TYR A 434 1.78 8.49 -22.29
C TYR A 434 1.67 7.45 -23.40
N PHE A 435 2.10 6.22 -23.10
CA PHE A 435 2.04 5.07 -24.01
C PHE A 435 1.51 3.86 -23.26
N TYR A 436 0.45 3.25 -23.80
CA TYR A 436 -0.05 1.97 -23.28
C TYR A 436 0.96 0.85 -23.46
N PRO A 437 1.00 -0.14 -22.53
CA PRO A 437 1.85 -1.31 -22.69
C PRO A 437 1.38 -2.19 -23.86
N LYS A 438 2.30 -2.70 -24.67
CA LYS A 438 2.04 -3.55 -25.84
C LYS A 438 2.13 -5.06 -25.55
N GLU A 439 2.21 -5.43 -24.29
CA GLU A 439 2.38 -6.83 -23.87
C GLU A 439 1.16 -7.71 -24.22
N THR A 440 0.00 -7.14 -24.42
CA THR A 440 -1.24 -7.83 -24.84
C THR A 440 -1.36 -8.01 -26.36
N ASP A 441 -0.57 -7.31 -27.17
CA ASP A 441 -0.70 -7.32 -28.63
C ASP A 441 -0.61 -8.74 -29.25
N PRO A 442 0.32 -9.62 -28.84
CA PRO A 442 0.36 -11.00 -29.36
C PRO A 442 -0.92 -11.79 -29.07
N LEU A 443 -1.51 -11.58 -27.89
CA LEU A 443 -2.78 -12.20 -27.50
C LEU A 443 -3.93 -11.69 -28.35
N VAL A 444 -3.98 -10.38 -28.58
CA VAL A 444 -4.97 -9.71 -29.42
C VAL A 444 -4.96 -10.24 -30.84
N VAL A 445 -3.78 -10.39 -31.45
CA VAL A 445 -3.63 -10.94 -32.79
C VAL A 445 -4.25 -12.35 -32.87
N ARG A 446 -3.91 -13.20 -31.88
CA ARG A 446 -4.46 -14.56 -31.82
C ARG A 446 -5.98 -14.58 -31.66
N MET A 447 -6.54 -13.74 -30.79
CA MET A 447 -8.00 -13.66 -30.59
C MET A 447 -8.73 -13.22 -31.87
N LYS A 448 -8.14 -12.34 -32.66
CA LYS A 448 -8.72 -11.91 -33.96
C LYS A 448 -8.72 -13.06 -35.00
N GLU A 449 -7.71 -13.90 -34.98
CA GLU A 449 -7.54 -15.04 -35.90
C GLU A 449 -8.44 -16.27 -35.56
N ILE A 450 -8.99 -16.35 -34.34
CA ILE A 450 -9.85 -17.46 -33.92
C ILE A 450 -11.22 -17.33 -34.61
N HIS A 451 -11.57 -18.32 -35.41
CA HIS A 451 -12.90 -18.43 -36.07
C HIS A 451 -13.56 -19.79 -35.84
N GLY A 452 -12.80 -20.80 -35.43
CA GLY A 452 -13.30 -22.16 -35.19
C GLY A 452 -14.00 -22.30 -33.82
N PRO A 453 -14.77 -23.39 -33.66
CA PRO A 453 -15.38 -23.70 -32.36
C PRO A 453 -14.33 -24.01 -31.30
N ILE A 454 -14.74 -23.88 -30.03
CA ILE A 454 -13.87 -24.22 -28.91
C ILE A 454 -13.48 -25.70 -28.92
N PRO A 455 -12.22 -26.07 -28.66
CA PRO A 455 -11.78 -27.47 -28.58
C PRO A 455 -12.58 -28.24 -27.52
N ALA A 456 -12.92 -29.50 -27.84
CA ALA A 456 -13.78 -30.34 -26.99
C ALA A 456 -13.14 -30.77 -25.67
N ASP A 457 -11.81 -30.67 -25.54
CA ASP A 457 -11.04 -30.94 -24.34
C ASP A 457 -11.11 -29.81 -23.29
N LEU A 458 -11.59 -28.64 -23.70
CA LEU A 458 -11.85 -27.54 -22.79
C LEU A 458 -13.28 -27.63 -22.22
N ALA A 459 -13.42 -27.77 -20.90
CA ALA A 459 -14.69 -27.86 -20.20
C ALA A 459 -15.32 -26.47 -19.97
N VAL A 460 -15.53 -25.73 -21.08
CA VAL A 460 -16.01 -24.35 -21.05
C VAL A 460 -17.52 -24.30 -21.10
N SER A 461 -18.12 -23.49 -20.25
CA SER A 461 -19.53 -23.12 -20.32
C SER A 461 -19.71 -21.61 -20.36
N ALA A 462 -20.74 -21.15 -21.08
CA ALA A 462 -21.13 -19.75 -21.11
C ALA A 462 -22.65 -19.62 -21.01
N LYS A 463 -23.09 -18.80 -20.05
CA LYS A 463 -24.52 -18.54 -19.79
C LYS A 463 -24.74 -17.03 -19.68
N ILE A 464 -25.93 -16.59 -20.10
CA ILE A 464 -26.41 -15.23 -19.83
C ILE A 464 -27.38 -15.34 -18.67
N GLN A 465 -27.04 -14.71 -17.57
CA GLN A 465 -27.85 -14.69 -16.34
C GLN A 465 -27.69 -13.33 -15.67
N ASP A 466 -28.80 -12.78 -15.14
CA ASP A 466 -28.80 -11.53 -14.34
C ASP A 466 -28.05 -10.37 -15.03
N GLU A 467 -28.34 -10.14 -16.32
CA GLU A 467 -27.68 -9.10 -17.15
C GLU A 467 -26.15 -9.25 -17.25
N LYS A 468 -25.63 -10.47 -17.08
CA LYS A 468 -24.20 -10.79 -17.20
C LYS A 468 -24.01 -12.01 -18.10
N ILE A 469 -22.87 -12.04 -18.79
CA ILE A 469 -22.34 -13.24 -19.41
C ILE A 469 -21.40 -13.87 -18.38
N VAL A 470 -21.71 -15.08 -17.95
CA VAL A 470 -20.86 -15.89 -17.07
C VAL A 470 -20.13 -16.90 -17.91
N VAL A 471 -18.81 -16.82 -17.93
CA VAL A 471 -17.92 -17.77 -18.63
C VAL A 471 -17.11 -18.52 -17.59
N ASP A 472 -17.20 -19.85 -17.62
CA ASP A 472 -16.52 -20.76 -16.71
C ASP A 472 -15.72 -21.79 -17.50
N ASP A 473 -14.50 -22.07 -17.07
CA ASP A 473 -13.71 -23.23 -17.50
C ASP A 473 -13.34 -24.08 -16.30
N ALA A 474 -13.93 -25.27 -16.20
CA ALA A 474 -13.68 -26.24 -15.13
C ALA A 474 -12.40 -27.07 -15.32
N SER A 475 -11.80 -27.03 -16.51
CA SER A 475 -10.59 -27.80 -16.86
C SER A 475 -9.31 -27.16 -16.34
N VAL A 476 -9.33 -25.86 -16.07
CA VAL A 476 -8.15 -25.06 -15.70
C VAL A 476 -7.47 -25.58 -14.44
N LYS A 477 -6.17 -25.81 -14.57
CA LYS A 477 -5.30 -26.06 -13.40
C LYS A 477 -4.85 -24.75 -12.80
N VAL A 478 -4.69 -24.76 -11.47
CA VAL A 478 -4.16 -23.59 -10.75
C VAL A 478 -2.71 -23.36 -11.17
N ASP A 479 -2.46 -22.27 -11.90
CA ASP A 479 -1.14 -21.81 -12.29
C ASP A 479 -1.15 -20.27 -12.40
N PHE A 480 -0.18 -19.64 -11.75
CA PHE A 480 -0.04 -18.20 -11.71
C PHE A 480 1.20 -17.70 -12.45
N ALA A 481 1.82 -18.53 -13.29
CA ALA A 481 2.97 -18.10 -14.07
C ALA A 481 2.59 -16.93 -15.01
N ARG A 482 3.59 -16.11 -15.35
CA ARG A 482 3.39 -14.89 -16.14
C ARG A 482 2.79 -15.17 -17.53
N ASN A 483 3.17 -16.28 -18.12
CA ASN A 483 2.79 -16.74 -19.45
C ASN A 483 1.69 -17.82 -19.44
N VAL A 484 0.94 -17.92 -18.36
CA VAL A 484 -0.22 -18.82 -18.20
C VAL A 484 -1.43 -17.97 -17.86
N GLY A 485 -2.57 -18.27 -18.45
CA GLY A 485 -3.82 -17.57 -18.14
C GLY A 485 -4.91 -17.86 -19.14
N GLU A 486 -6.12 -17.57 -18.73
CA GLU A 486 -7.31 -17.69 -19.55
C GLU A 486 -8.02 -16.39 -19.70
N TYR A 487 -8.53 -16.16 -20.90
CA TYR A 487 -9.16 -14.91 -21.27
C TYR A 487 -10.40 -15.21 -22.11
N ALA A 488 -11.55 -14.72 -21.67
CA ALA A 488 -12.73 -14.61 -22.48
C ALA A 488 -12.59 -13.37 -23.38
N PHE A 489 -13.09 -13.47 -24.59
CA PHE A 489 -13.17 -12.33 -25.50
C PHE A 489 -14.54 -12.25 -26.17
N VAL A 490 -14.96 -11.04 -26.44
CA VAL A 490 -16.20 -10.71 -27.15
C VAL A 490 -15.80 -9.87 -28.35
N LYS A 491 -15.98 -10.40 -29.56
CA LYS A 491 -15.52 -9.74 -30.79
C LYS A 491 -16.56 -9.69 -31.90
N ASN A 492 -16.45 -8.67 -32.72
CA ASN A 492 -17.05 -8.58 -34.03
C ASN A 492 -16.03 -7.99 -35.04
N ASN A 493 -16.46 -7.59 -36.21
CA ASN A 493 -15.56 -7.05 -37.23
C ASN A 493 -14.84 -5.75 -36.84
N SER A 494 -15.39 -4.97 -35.89
CA SER A 494 -14.89 -3.66 -35.52
C SER A 494 -14.38 -3.57 -34.09
N LYS A 495 -14.84 -4.42 -33.18
CA LYS A 495 -14.58 -4.36 -31.73
C LYS A 495 -14.05 -5.69 -31.19
N LEU A 496 -13.18 -5.59 -30.23
CA LEU A 496 -12.68 -6.70 -29.40
C LEU A 496 -12.61 -6.27 -27.95
N TYR A 497 -13.35 -6.93 -27.09
CA TYR A 497 -13.31 -6.79 -25.63
C TYR A 497 -12.63 -8.02 -25.04
N ILE A 498 -11.76 -7.82 -24.07
CA ILE A 498 -10.98 -8.90 -23.45
C ILE A 498 -11.25 -8.90 -21.94
N PHE A 499 -11.48 -10.09 -21.39
CA PHE A 499 -11.76 -10.28 -19.97
C PHE A 499 -10.92 -11.44 -19.43
N LYS A 500 -10.16 -11.18 -18.35
CA LYS A 500 -9.35 -12.23 -17.73
C LYS A 500 -10.21 -13.11 -16.83
N LEU A 501 -10.13 -14.45 -16.99
CA LEU A 501 -10.74 -15.38 -16.05
C LEU A 501 -9.94 -15.40 -14.74
N SER A 502 -10.64 -15.40 -13.63
CA SER A 502 -10.07 -15.51 -12.29
C SER A 502 -10.20 -16.93 -11.78
N GLN A 503 -9.11 -17.47 -11.20
CA GLN A 503 -9.10 -18.78 -10.56
C GLN A 503 -10.11 -18.81 -9.40
N TYR A 504 -10.84 -19.93 -9.26
CA TYR A 504 -11.79 -20.10 -8.16
C TYR A 504 -11.06 -20.22 -6.83
N LYS A 505 -11.56 -19.49 -5.83
CA LYS A 505 -11.03 -19.54 -4.48
C LYS A 505 -11.59 -20.73 -3.72
N TYR A 506 -10.72 -21.39 -2.96
CA TYR A 506 -11.11 -22.52 -2.13
C TYR A 506 -11.89 -22.06 -0.90
N SER A 507 -13.12 -22.52 -0.77
CA SER A 507 -14.02 -22.18 0.34
C SER A 507 -13.95 -23.13 1.54
N GLY A 508 -13.18 -24.22 1.46
CA GLY A 508 -13.10 -25.26 2.50
C GLY A 508 -12.23 -24.90 3.70
N ARG A 509 -12.07 -25.87 4.62
CA ARG A 509 -11.37 -25.68 5.92
C ARG A 509 -9.84 -25.74 5.83
N ASN A 510 -9.27 -26.25 4.74
CA ASN A 510 -7.82 -26.35 4.60
C ASN A 510 -7.20 -24.97 4.34
N VAL A 511 -6.57 -24.40 5.33
CA VAL A 511 -5.93 -23.08 5.28
C VAL A 511 -4.70 -23.02 4.37
N PHE A 512 -4.14 -24.18 3.98
CA PHE A 512 -3.03 -24.27 3.04
C PHE A 512 -3.46 -24.43 1.58
N ARG A 513 -4.75 -24.51 1.30
CA ARG A 513 -5.31 -24.53 -0.05
C ARG A 513 -6.06 -23.23 -0.31
N GLN A 514 -5.58 -22.43 -1.23
CA GLN A 514 -6.16 -21.11 -1.54
C GLN A 514 -7.12 -21.15 -2.73
N TYR A 515 -6.89 -22.06 -3.68
CA TYR A 515 -7.62 -22.08 -4.93
C TYR A 515 -8.15 -23.49 -5.24
N ASP A 516 -9.29 -23.51 -5.90
CA ASP A 516 -9.89 -24.69 -6.49
C ASP A 516 -9.54 -24.81 -7.98
N LYS A 517 -9.86 -25.95 -8.58
CA LYS A 517 -9.80 -26.17 -10.00
C LYS A 517 -10.82 -25.27 -10.70
N GLY A 518 -10.47 -24.78 -11.89
CA GLY A 518 -11.33 -23.96 -12.71
C GLY A 518 -11.14 -22.46 -12.51
N ALA A 519 -11.59 -21.70 -13.49
CA ALA A 519 -11.58 -20.25 -13.52
C ALA A 519 -12.86 -19.73 -14.16
N GLY A 520 -13.24 -18.50 -13.82
CA GLY A 520 -14.43 -17.90 -14.40
C GLY A 520 -14.35 -16.37 -14.44
N VAL A 521 -15.23 -15.78 -15.23
CA VAL A 521 -15.44 -14.34 -15.31
C VAL A 521 -16.91 -14.01 -15.52
N GLU A 522 -17.37 -12.96 -14.85
CA GLU A 522 -18.67 -12.34 -15.07
C GLU A 522 -18.47 -11.05 -15.87
N ILE A 523 -19.10 -10.97 -17.04
CA ILE A 523 -19.04 -9.81 -17.94
C ILE A 523 -20.42 -9.13 -17.91
N PRO A 524 -20.57 -7.95 -17.29
CA PRO A 524 -21.83 -7.22 -17.35
C PRO A 524 -22.20 -6.87 -18.80
N LEU A 525 -23.45 -7.10 -19.22
CA LEU A 525 -23.92 -6.71 -20.55
C LEU A 525 -23.77 -5.21 -20.77
N SER A 526 -23.96 -4.42 -19.73
CA SER A 526 -23.76 -2.97 -19.71
C SER A 526 -22.31 -2.54 -19.98
N SER A 527 -21.35 -3.46 -20.01
CA SER A 527 -19.96 -3.16 -20.37
C SER A 527 -19.67 -3.35 -21.87
N LEU A 528 -20.65 -3.75 -22.66
CA LEU A 528 -20.53 -3.98 -24.08
C LEU A 528 -21.46 -3.03 -24.85
N GLU A 529 -21.02 -2.58 -26.02
CA GLU A 529 -21.88 -1.82 -26.92
C GLU A 529 -22.93 -2.75 -27.56
N SER A 530 -24.10 -2.20 -27.92
CA SER A 530 -25.15 -2.95 -28.60
C SER A 530 -24.65 -3.54 -29.94
N GLY A 531 -25.00 -4.77 -30.23
CA GLY A 531 -24.57 -5.44 -31.45
C GLY A 531 -24.47 -6.96 -31.34
N THR A 532 -24.15 -7.62 -32.45
CA THR A 532 -23.91 -9.06 -32.48
C THR A 532 -22.40 -9.34 -32.42
N TYR A 533 -22.02 -10.26 -31.56
CA TYR A 533 -20.64 -10.60 -31.27
C TYR A 533 -20.44 -12.11 -31.17
N ASP A 534 -19.23 -12.55 -31.45
CA ASP A 534 -18.75 -13.88 -31.12
C ASP A 534 -18.11 -13.85 -29.74
N LEU A 535 -18.63 -14.67 -28.84
CA LEU A 535 -18.05 -14.93 -27.51
C LEU A 535 -17.09 -16.10 -27.64
N GLY A 536 -15.85 -15.92 -27.28
CA GLY A 536 -14.82 -16.95 -27.33
C GLY A 536 -13.96 -16.99 -26.07
N LEU A 537 -13.12 -18.00 -26.00
CA LEU A 537 -12.12 -18.18 -24.94
C LEU A 537 -10.78 -18.54 -25.58
N ILE A 538 -9.70 -18.06 -24.95
CA ILE A 538 -8.33 -18.43 -25.25
C ILE A 538 -7.62 -18.82 -23.95
N SER A 539 -6.97 -19.98 -23.96
CA SER A 539 -6.14 -20.50 -22.89
C SER A 539 -4.68 -20.48 -23.33
N ILE A 540 -3.81 -19.93 -22.50
CA ILE A 540 -2.37 -19.86 -22.71
C ILE A 540 -1.68 -20.67 -21.64
N ASN A 541 -0.85 -21.63 -22.04
CA ASN A 541 -0.01 -22.41 -21.15
C ASN A 541 1.41 -22.47 -21.73
N GLY A 542 2.23 -21.48 -21.35
CA GLY A 542 3.55 -21.30 -21.93
C GLY A 542 3.51 -20.96 -23.41
N GLU A 543 3.98 -21.87 -24.27
CA GLU A 543 3.94 -21.72 -25.73
C GLU A 543 2.66 -22.32 -26.34
N GLN A 544 1.92 -23.12 -25.60
CA GLN A 544 0.66 -23.72 -26.07
C GLN A 544 -0.45 -22.70 -25.94
N ILE A 545 -1.13 -22.44 -27.06
CA ILE A 545 -2.28 -21.53 -27.11
C ILE A 545 -3.42 -22.34 -27.75
N GLN A 546 -4.51 -22.47 -26.99
CA GLN A 546 -5.74 -23.12 -27.44
C GLN A 546 -6.89 -22.13 -27.29
N GLY A 547 -7.83 -22.13 -28.18
CA GLY A 547 -8.99 -21.27 -28.06
C GLY A 547 -9.99 -21.46 -29.17
N GLY A 548 -11.19 -20.94 -29.01
CA GLY A 548 -12.26 -21.06 -29.98
C GLY A 548 -13.46 -20.18 -29.62
N ILE A 549 -14.41 -20.14 -30.53
CA ILE A 549 -15.70 -19.48 -30.35
C ILE A 549 -16.62 -20.43 -29.57
N ILE A 550 -17.21 -19.95 -28.49
CA ILE A 550 -18.18 -20.68 -27.68
C ILE A 550 -19.55 -20.58 -28.32
N ARG A 551 -19.98 -19.36 -28.65
CA ARG A 551 -21.24 -19.06 -29.33
C ARG A 551 -21.31 -17.60 -29.77
N SER A 552 -22.25 -17.29 -30.69
CA SER A 552 -22.63 -15.90 -30.98
C SER A 552 -23.66 -15.40 -29.96
N ILE A 553 -23.58 -14.12 -29.62
CA ILE A 553 -24.47 -13.43 -28.69
C ILE A 553 -24.91 -12.09 -29.26
N THR A 554 -26.13 -11.67 -28.93
CA THR A 554 -26.64 -10.33 -29.29
C THR A 554 -26.81 -9.51 -28.03
N ILE A 555 -26.19 -8.34 -27.99
CA ILE A 555 -26.29 -7.35 -26.90
C ILE A 555 -27.35 -6.32 -27.35
N PRO A 556 -28.39 -6.09 -26.55
CA PRO A 556 -29.49 -5.19 -26.90
C PRO A 556 -29.10 -3.73 -27.03
#